data_450a9eba9784317dfb14dd28e4f8e3e2
#
_entry.id   450a9eba9784317dfb14dd28e4f8e3e2
#
_cell.length_a   1.000
_cell.length_b   1.000
_cell.length_c   1.000
_cell.angle_alpha   90.00
_cell.angle_beta   90.00
_cell.angle_gamma   90.00
#
_symmetry.space_group_name_H-M   'P 1'
#
loop_
_entity.id
_entity.type
_entity.pdbx_description
1 polymer ?
#
loop_
_entity_poly.entity_id
_entity_poly.type
_entity_poly.pdbx_seq_one_letter_code
_entity_poly.pdbx_strand_id
1 'polypeptide(L)'
;MNSIYQYKLATGEEIIGELLEEDEDFLYYKNVLTINRMIIDNSIVHTMNSWITGQFSDNDDTTIIAINPSHITSSNIPTENILNQYRKSISYYVQDSDLQDNQLNLLLCPP
;
A
#
# COMPACT_ATOMS: atom_id res chain seq x y z
N MET A 1 7.76 -13.22 -9.54
CA MET A 1 7.15 -12.61 -8.35
C MET A 1 7.86 -11.32 -7.99
N ASN A 2 7.12 -10.27 -7.77
CA ASN A 2 7.70 -8.98 -7.48
C ASN A 2 8.09 -8.88 -6.01
N SER A 3 9.13 -8.08 -5.76
CA SER A 3 9.61 -7.89 -4.40
C SER A 3 8.82 -6.80 -3.70
N ILE A 4 8.56 -7.01 -2.42
CA ILE A 4 7.82 -6.07 -1.61
C ILE A 4 8.78 -5.41 -0.64
N TYR A 5 8.78 -4.08 -0.62
CA TYR A 5 9.66 -3.29 0.22
C TYR A 5 8.87 -2.30 1.06
N GLN A 6 9.44 -2.00 2.19
CA GLN A 6 8.90 -1.05 3.15
C GLN A 6 9.88 0.10 3.27
N TYR A 7 9.38 1.33 3.11
CA TYR A 7 10.24 2.50 3.08
C TYR A 7 9.79 3.54 4.08
N LYS A 8 10.79 4.25 4.61
CA LYS A 8 10.54 5.48 5.34
C LYS A 8 10.92 6.62 4.41
N LEU A 9 10.01 7.53 4.18
CA LEU A 9 10.25 8.66 3.29
C LEU A 9 10.79 9.85 4.06
N ALA A 10 11.38 10.79 3.31
CA ALA A 10 11.91 12.02 3.90
C ALA A 10 10.85 12.82 4.63
N THR A 11 9.60 12.68 4.24
CA THR A 11 8.48 13.34 4.89
C THR A 11 8.12 12.74 6.24
N GLY A 12 8.66 11.57 6.54
CA GLY A 12 8.28 10.83 7.73
C GLY A 12 7.23 9.77 7.50
N GLU A 13 6.64 9.76 6.33
CA GLU A 13 5.67 8.72 5.99
C GLU A 13 6.34 7.37 5.83
N GLU A 14 5.59 6.34 6.14
CA GLU A 14 6.05 4.97 5.96
C GLU A 14 5.15 4.30 4.94
N ILE A 15 5.74 3.73 3.90
CA ILE A 15 4.97 3.10 2.83
C ILE A 15 5.47 1.69 2.59
N ILE A 16 4.62 0.89 1.97
CA ILE A 16 4.96 -0.48 1.59
C ILE A 16 4.35 -0.72 0.21
N GLY A 17 5.10 -1.35 -0.65
CA GLY A 17 4.63 -1.57 -2.02
C GLY A 17 5.38 -2.66 -2.73
N GLU A 18 4.91 -2.97 -3.91
CA GLU A 18 5.46 -4.03 -4.74
C GLU A 18 6.27 -3.40 -5.87
N LEU A 19 7.57 -3.67 -5.86
CA LEU A 19 8.48 -3.10 -6.86
C LEU A 19 8.32 -3.84 -8.18
N LEU A 20 8.03 -3.09 -9.24
CA LEU A 20 7.90 -3.65 -10.57
C LEU A 20 9.21 -3.60 -11.32
N GLU A 21 9.84 -2.44 -11.30
CA GLU A 21 11.13 -2.25 -11.98
C GLU A 21 11.76 -0.97 -11.49
N GLU A 22 13.01 -0.77 -11.88
CA GLU A 22 13.72 0.45 -11.54
C GLU A 22 14.58 0.88 -12.72
N ASP A 23 14.79 2.18 -12.83
CA ASP A 23 15.71 2.71 -13.80
C ASP A 23 16.63 3.69 -13.08
N GLU A 24 17.36 4.51 -13.84
CA GLU A 24 18.34 5.41 -13.24
C GLU A 24 17.71 6.49 -12.37
N ASP A 25 16.47 6.83 -12.66
CA ASP A 25 15.82 7.97 -12.03
C ASP A 25 14.75 7.60 -11.02
N PHE A 26 14.07 6.48 -11.24
CA PHE A 26 12.89 6.15 -10.45
C PHE A 26 12.80 4.67 -10.10
N LEU A 27 12.05 4.43 -9.03
CA LEU A 27 11.56 3.10 -8.68
C LEU A 27 10.07 3.06 -9.03
N TYR A 28 9.64 2.01 -9.70
CA TYR A 28 8.26 1.90 -10.14
C TYR A 28 7.54 0.85 -9.33
N TYR A 29 6.47 1.27 -8.68
CA TYR A 29 5.73 0.43 -7.73
C TYR A 29 4.27 0.32 -8.10
N LYS A 30 3.65 -0.76 -7.64
CA LYS A 30 2.20 -0.87 -7.64
C LYS A 30 1.74 -1.24 -6.24
N ASN A 31 0.45 -1.04 -6.00
CA ASN A 31 -0.19 -1.43 -4.74
C ASN A 31 0.53 -0.85 -3.54
N VAL A 32 0.71 0.47 -3.54
CA VAL A 32 1.44 1.14 -2.47
C VAL A 32 0.46 1.59 -1.38
N LEU A 33 0.74 1.15 -0.17
CA LEU A 33 -0.06 1.52 1.00
C LEU A 33 0.78 2.34 1.94
N THR A 34 0.14 3.26 2.64
CA THR A 34 0.80 3.96 3.75
C THR A 34 0.52 3.19 5.02
N ILE A 35 1.52 3.11 5.88
CA ILE A 35 1.40 2.43 7.16
C ILE A 35 1.27 3.48 8.23
N ASN A 36 0.18 3.41 8.99
CA ASN A 36 -0.06 4.34 10.08
C ASN A 36 -0.07 3.58 11.39
N ARG A 37 0.50 4.19 12.41
CA ARG A 37 0.46 3.63 13.75
C ARG A 37 -0.44 4.48 14.62
N MET A 38 -1.21 3.83 15.46
CA MET A 38 -2.02 4.54 16.42
C MET A 38 -2.06 3.71 17.70
N ILE A 39 -2.35 4.39 18.79
CA ILE A 39 -2.43 3.75 20.10
C ILE A 39 -3.90 3.67 20.48
N ILE A 40 -4.38 2.45 20.70
CA ILE A 40 -5.75 2.21 21.11
C ILE A 40 -5.67 1.32 22.34
N ASP A 41 -6.22 1.80 23.45
CA ASP A 41 -6.25 1.03 24.70
C ASP A 41 -4.85 0.53 25.10
N ASN A 42 -3.87 1.41 25.01
CA ASN A 42 -2.48 1.11 25.37
C ASN A 42 -1.81 0.09 24.45
N SER A 43 -2.43 -0.21 23.32
CA SER A 43 -1.85 -1.11 22.34
C SER A 43 -1.53 -0.34 21.06
N ILE A 44 -0.45 -0.73 20.42
CA ILE A 44 -0.06 -0.13 19.14
C ILE A 44 -0.75 -0.90 18.02
N VAL A 45 -1.51 -0.19 17.22
CA VAL A 45 -2.23 -0.78 16.09
C VAL A 45 -1.72 -0.16 14.81
N HIS A 46 -1.48 -0.99 13.81
CA HIS A 46 -1.05 -0.53 12.51
C HIS A 46 -2.21 -0.64 11.53
N THR A 47 -2.39 0.40 10.71
CA THR A 47 -3.36 0.36 9.62
C THR A 47 -2.63 0.61 8.32
N MET A 48 -3.14 0.03 7.25
CA MET A 48 -2.56 0.21 5.92
C MET A 48 -3.64 0.70 4.99
N ASN A 49 -3.39 1.86 4.39
CA ASN A 49 -4.37 2.50 3.52
C ASN A 49 -3.71 2.88 2.21
N SER A 50 -4.52 3.02 1.16
CA SER A 50 -4.00 3.43 -0.13
C SER A 50 -3.22 4.74 0.03
N TRP A 51 -2.00 4.76 -0.52
CA TRP A 51 -1.15 5.94 -0.39
C TRP A 51 -1.59 7.04 -1.35
N ILE A 52 -1.92 6.66 -2.56
CA ILE A 52 -2.33 7.63 -3.58
C ILE A 52 -3.82 7.49 -3.78
N THR A 53 -4.53 8.62 -3.68
CA THR A 53 -5.97 8.64 -3.89
C THR A 53 -6.30 8.14 -5.30
N GLY A 54 -7.24 7.23 -5.37
CA GLY A 54 -7.67 6.70 -6.66
C GLY A 54 -6.83 5.55 -7.17
N GLN A 55 -5.82 5.14 -6.43
CA GLN A 55 -4.92 4.08 -6.88
C GLN A 55 -5.64 2.78 -7.21
N PHE A 56 -6.71 2.49 -6.51
CA PHE A 56 -7.45 1.24 -6.69
C PHE A 56 -8.83 1.44 -7.31
N SER A 57 -9.08 2.58 -7.90
CA SER A 57 -10.42 2.87 -8.39
C SER A 57 -10.67 2.40 -9.82
N ASP A 58 -9.62 2.01 -10.53
CA ASP A 58 -9.73 1.53 -11.90
C ASP A 58 -9.57 0.02 -11.92
N ASN A 59 -10.57 -0.68 -12.43
CA ASN A 59 -10.53 -2.15 -12.46
C ASN A 59 -9.59 -2.71 -13.50
N ASP A 60 -9.36 -1.97 -14.55
CA ASP A 60 -8.66 -2.52 -15.70
C ASP A 60 -7.17 -2.42 -15.61
N ASP A 61 -6.68 -1.37 -14.96
CA ASP A 61 -5.26 -1.09 -14.97
C ASP A 61 -4.70 -1.00 -13.59
N THR A 62 -3.48 -1.47 -13.48
CA THR A 62 -2.71 -1.26 -12.27
C THR A 62 -2.09 0.12 -12.33
N THR A 63 -2.33 0.90 -11.32
CA THR A 63 -1.71 2.21 -11.21
C THR A 63 -0.24 2.01 -10.85
N ILE A 64 0.63 2.54 -11.69
CA ILE A 64 2.07 2.46 -11.47
C ILE A 64 2.53 3.79 -10.89
N ILE A 65 3.20 3.70 -9.75
CA ILE A 65 3.67 4.88 -9.02
C ILE A 65 5.17 4.96 -9.12
N ALA A 66 5.68 6.07 -9.64
CA ALA A 66 7.12 6.30 -9.74
C ALA A 66 7.59 7.04 -8.50
N ILE A 67 8.55 6.47 -7.80
CA ILE A 67 9.08 7.06 -6.57
C ILE A 67 10.53 7.46 -6.83
N ASN A 68 10.85 8.71 -6.52
CA ASN A 68 12.21 9.20 -6.63
C ASN A 68 13.01 8.66 -5.45
N PRO A 69 14.07 7.88 -5.69
CA PRO A 69 14.82 7.27 -4.60
C PRO A 69 15.41 8.27 -3.62
N SER A 70 15.62 9.50 -4.05
CA SER A 70 16.20 10.52 -3.15
C SER A 70 15.27 10.88 -2.01
N HIS A 71 13.99 10.52 -2.09
CA HIS A 71 13.03 10.77 -1.02
C HIS A 71 12.95 9.65 -0.01
N ILE A 72 13.69 8.57 -0.23
CA ILE A 72 13.68 7.41 0.66
C ILE A 72 14.84 7.55 1.64
N THR A 73 14.53 7.60 2.92
CA THR A 73 15.57 7.70 3.94
C THR A 73 16.02 6.34 4.45
N SER A 74 15.15 5.35 4.41
CA SER A 74 15.53 4.01 4.78
C SER A 74 14.60 3.01 4.11
N SER A 75 15.12 1.82 3.88
CA SER A 75 14.36 0.75 3.25
C SER A 75 14.51 -0.51 4.08
N ASN A 76 13.54 -1.38 3.94
CA ASN A 76 13.44 -2.56 4.77
C ASN A 76 12.66 -3.63 4.04
N ILE A 77 13.09 -4.87 4.24
CA ILE A 77 12.29 -6.00 3.79
C ILE A 77 11.29 -6.26 4.92
N PRO A 78 9.99 -6.22 4.63
CA PRO A 78 9.00 -6.34 5.69
C PRO A 78 9.13 -7.64 6.46
N THR A 79 8.82 -7.58 7.75
CA THR A 79 8.71 -8.81 8.53
C THR A 79 7.53 -9.62 8.00
N GLU A 80 7.49 -10.89 8.34
CA GLU A 80 6.41 -11.75 7.89
C GLU A 80 5.05 -11.23 8.34
N ASN A 81 4.98 -10.71 9.55
CA ASN A 81 3.74 -10.20 10.08
C ASN A 81 3.24 -8.99 9.27
N ILE A 82 4.13 -8.06 8.99
CA ILE A 82 3.77 -6.89 8.18
C ILE A 82 3.43 -7.30 6.76
N LEU A 83 4.17 -8.24 6.21
CA LEU A 83 3.91 -8.73 4.86
C LEU A 83 2.54 -9.37 4.75
N ASN A 84 2.17 -10.17 5.75
CA ASN A 84 0.85 -10.80 5.76
C ASN A 84 -0.26 -9.76 5.86
N GLN A 85 -0.05 -8.75 6.67
CA GLN A 85 -1.02 -7.67 6.80
C GLN A 85 -1.15 -6.90 5.50
N TYR A 86 -0.04 -6.66 4.84
CA TYR A 86 -0.02 -5.99 3.54
C TYR A 86 -0.80 -6.79 2.50
N ARG A 87 -0.52 -8.09 2.39
CA ARG A 87 -1.21 -8.93 1.42
C ARG A 87 -2.70 -8.98 1.67
N LYS A 88 -3.07 -9.02 2.94
CA LYS A 88 -4.48 -9.03 3.30
C LYS A 88 -5.15 -7.73 2.91
N SER A 89 -4.47 -6.61 3.14
CA SER A 89 -5.00 -5.31 2.79
C SER A 89 -5.14 -5.14 1.28
N ILE A 90 -4.14 -5.59 0.53
CA ILE A 90 -4.20 -5.51 -0.92
C ILE A 90 -5.33 -6.40 -1.46
N SER A 91 -5.49 -7.57 -0.89
CA SER A 91 -6.56 -8.47 -1.28
C SER A 91 -7.92 -7.78 -1.11
N TYR A 92 -8.08 -7.04 -0.04
CA TYR A 92 -9.30 -6.30 0.21
C TYR A 92 -9.56 -5.26 -0.90
N TYR A 93 -8.55 -4.47 -1.24
CA TYR A 93 -8.71 -3.44 -2.26
C TYR A 93 -8.96 -4.03 -3.65
N VAL A 94 -8.27 -5.09 -3.99
CA VAL A 94 -8.42 -5.72 -5.30
C VAL A 94 -9.77 -6.42 -5.42
N GLN A 95 -10.16 -7.16 -4.39
CA GLN A 95 -11.45 -7.81 -4.37
C GLN A 95 -12.59 -6.80 -4.42
N ASP A 96 -12.38 -5.69 -3.75
CA ASP A 96 -13.36 -4.64 -3.74
C ASP A 96 -13.64 -4.16 -5.16
N SER A 97 -12.60 -4.01 -5.96
CA SER A 97 -12.75 -3.63 -7.35
C SER A 97 -13.53 -4.67 -8.14
N ASP A 98 -13.25 -5.94 -7.89
CA ASP A 98 -13.91 -7.03 -8.60
C ASP A 98 -15.35 -7.19 -8.19
N LEU A 99 -15.65 -6.88 -6.96
CA LEU A 99 -16.97 -7.08 -6.39
C LEU A 99 -17.80 -5.83 -6.31
N GLN A 100 -17.31 -4.75 -6.85
CA GLN A 100 -17.95 -3.45 -6.61
C GLN A 100 -19.42 -3.41 -6.97
N ASP A 101 -19.81 -4.11 -8.02
CA ASP A 101 -21.21 -4.09 -8.44
C ASP A 101 -22.12 -4.72 -7.41
N ASN A 102 -21.58 -5.67 -6.67
CA ASN A 102 -22.37 -6.44 -5.72
C ASN A 102 -22.18 -5.97 -4.30
N GLN A 103 -20.99 -5.52 -3.98
CA GLN A 103 -20.60 -5.29 -2.60
C GLN A 103 -20.37 -3.84 -2.25
N LEU A 104 -20.35 -3.00 -3.25
CA LEU A 104 -19.99 -1.60 -3.02
C LEU A 104 -20.83 -0.96 -1.92
N ASN A 105 -22.13 -1.17 -1.95
CA ASN A 105 -23.01 -0.58 -0.94
C ASN A 105 -22.69 -1.07 0.45
N LEU A 106 -22.34 -2.32 0.57
CA LEU A 106 -22.00 -2.89 1.85
C LEU A 106 -20.69 -2.34 2.37
N LEU A 107 -19.77 -2.09 1.46
CA LEU A 107 -18.44 -1.61 1.84
C LEU A 107 -18.45 -0.14 2.18
N LEU A 108 -19.33 0.60 1.59
CA LEU A 108 -19.43 2.03 1.87
C LEU A 108 -20.16 2.32 3.15
N CYS A 109 -21.06 1.45 3.51
CA CYS A 109 -21.87 1.66 4.72
C CYS A 109 -21.03 1.71 5.98
N PRO A 110 -20.07 0.82 6.16
CA PRO A 110 -19.25 0.88 7.36
C PRO A 110 -18.04 1.72 7.06
N PRO A 111 -18.04 2.91 7.20
CA PRO A 111 -16.91 3.78 6.86
C PRO A 111 -15.65 3.49 7.64
#